data_ef7aa212a279766a9bb20b0a9d8be16b
#
_entry.id   ef7aa212a279766a9bb20b0a9d8be16b
#
_cell.length_a   1.000
_cell.length_b   1.000
_cell.length_c   1.000
_cell.angle_alpha   90.00
_cell.angle_beta   90.00
_cell.angle_gamma   90.00
#
_symmetry.space_group_name_H-M   'P 1'
#
loop_
_entity.id
_entity.type
_entity.pdbx_description
1 polymer ?
#
loop_
_entity_poly.entity_id
_entity_poly.type
_entity_poly.pdbx_seq_one_letter_code
_entity_poly.pdbx_strand_id
1 'polypeptide(L)'
;MRPSETLRSVLLSVASNKFRVFLTSLGIIIGTFTIILVVGIGKAGEAQVADQYSRLSVESITIARARGSATSNTTAILTRDEALEMAEVLPHVEAVGVSTRTSSEIAANSISTTATVMGINEAYAGITHIEPLHGSLFTDEDSLMRSRYAVLGYNVADYLFEGDLEAALDQKILVKGASFTVVGVLDRIGGSGGISTGVSADSTSADDQVFIPYDVAIKYTSGTTRSGVSSAAQVTFMALASDIDSVQLAIGEIKEYIDDTIGASDVYTVTDAGSVLESAQATARTMSSLLVAVAAVVLLVSGIGIMNVLMVAVQERTREIGILKSIGAARSTILVEFLLEAIFISALGGLLGAGLSYLAPAALEWAGISFLASADGILLGIGFSVVTGVISGFYPAVKASGLKPIDALNYE
;
A
#
# COMPACT_ATOMS: atom_id res chain seq x y z
N MET A 1 4.33 49.11 16.89
CA MET A 1 4.16 48.01 17.89
C MET A 1 5.32 47.04 17.75
N ARG A 2 5.87 46.57 18.87
CA ARG A 2 6.91 45.52 18.82
C ARG A 2 6.26 44.16 18.49
N PRO A 3 6.91 43.28 17.74
CA PRO A 3 6.33 41.96 17.37
C PRO A 3 5.84 41.14 18.57
N SER A 4 6.50 41.32 19.75
CA SER A 4 6.09 40.66 20.98
C SER A 4 4.77 41.16 21.58
N GLU A 5 4.40 42.41 21.34
CA GLU A 5 3.14 42.99 21.81
C GLU A 5 1.96 42.51 20.95
N THR A 6 2.18 42.38 19.63
CA THR A 6 1.19 41.85 18.72
C THR A 6 0.90 40.36 19.01
N LEU A 7 1.94 39.58 19.31
CA LEU A 7 1.76 38.18 19.68
C LEU A 7 0.98 38.01 20.99
N ARG A 8 1.23 38.90 21.95
CA ARG A 8 0.53 38.92 23.24
C ARG A 8 -0.94 39.29 23.08
N SER A 9 -1.27 40.26 22.23
CA SER A 9 -2.67 40.65 21.95
C SER A 9 -3.42 39.52 21.28
N VAL A 10 -2.81 38.80 20.33
CA VAL A 10 -3.38 37.61 19.67
C VAL A 10 -3.67 36.49 20.68
N LEU A 11 -2.72 36.21 21.58
CA LEU A 11 -2.90 35.19 22.63
C LEU A 11 -4.06 35.53 23.59
N LEU A 12 -4.18 36.78 23.97
CA LEU A 12 -5.27 37.26 24.82
C LEU A 12 -6.61 37.21 24.12
N SER A 13 -6.66 37.54 22.83
CA SER A 13 -7.87 37.44 22.01
C SER A 13 -8.37 35.99 21.88
N VAL A 14 -7.45 35.06 21.62
CA VAL A 14 -7.75 33.62 21.55
C VAL A 14 -8.23 33.08 22.91
N ALA A 15 -7.60 33.53 24.01
CA ALA A 15 -7.95 33.09 25.36
C ALA A 15 -9.31 33.62 25.84
N SER A 16 -9.78 34.78 25.35
CA SER A 16 -11.09 35.35 25.71
C SER A 16 -12.26 34.64 25.06
N ASN A 17 -12.07 34.04 23.87
CA ASN A 17 -13.12 33.41 23.08
C ASN A 17 -12.88 31.91 22.82
N LYS A 18 -12.55 31.13 23.86
CA LYS A 18 -12.12 29.72 23.79
C LYS A 18 -13.05 28.83 22.97
N PHE A 19 -14.38 28.95 23.17
CA PHE A 19 -15.36 28.10 22.46
C PHE A 19 -15.40 28.36 20.97
N ARG A 20 -15.31 29.64 20.56
CA ARG A 20 -15.27 30.04 19.15
C ARG A 20 -14.00 29.53 18.47
N VAL A 21 -12.85 29.71 19.13
CA VAL A 21 -11.56 29.23 18.63
C VAL A 21 -11.56 27.72 18.50
N PHE A 22 -12.07 27.00 19.50
CA PHE A 22 -12.19 25.54 19.44
C PHE A 22 -13.05 25.08 18.27
N LEU A 23 -14.24 25.70 18.08
CA LEU A 23 -15.14 25.30 16.99
C LEU A 23 -14.54 25.55 15.60
N THR A 24 -13.80 26.65 15.42
CA THR A 24 -13.11 26.97 14.18
C THR A 24 -11.88 26.12 13.93
N SER A 25 -11.11 25.81 14.98
CA SER A 25 -9.94 24.95 14.86
C SER A 25 -10.32 23.49 14.59
N LEU A 26 -11.52 23.06 14.99
CA LEU A 26 -11.98 21.65 14.82
C LEU A 26 -11.91 21.20 13.36
N GLY A 27 -12.36 22.04 12.43
CA GLY A 27 -12.28 21.72 11.00
C GLY A 27 -10.83 21.59 10.50
N ILE A 28 -9.92 22.43 11.02
CA ILE A 28 -8.50 22.35 10.67
C ILE A 28 -7.86 21.12 11.31
N ILE A 29 -8.20 20.82 12.57
CA ILE A 29 -7.72 19.62 13.26
C ILE A 29 -8.09 18.38 12.46
N ILE A 30 -9.36 18.24 12.07
CA ILE A 30 -9.84 17.10 11.27
C ILE A 30 -9.15 17.08 9.90
N GLY A 31 -9.05 18.21 9.19
CA GLY A 31 -8.42 18.27 7.87
C GLY A 31 -6.94 17.91 7.91
N THR A 32 -6.18 18.46 8.88
CA THR A 32 -4.76 18.15 9.06
C THR A 32 -4.56 16.69 9.45
N PHE A 33 -5.35 16.18 10.39
CA PHE A 33 -5.33 14.79 10.79
C PHE A 33 -5.59 13.86 9.59
N THR A 34 -6.60 14.18 8.77
CA THR A 34 -6.93 13.40 7.55
C THR A 34 -5.77 13.40 6.55
N ILE A 35 -5.10 14.53 6.31
CA ILE A 35 -3.93 14.58 5.41
C ILE A 35 -2.82 13.65 5.93
N ILE A 36 -2.50 13.73 7.22
CA ILE A 36 -1.44 12.92 7.82
C ILE A 36 -1.78 11.42 7.75
N LEU A 37 -3.05 11.07 8.03
CA LEU A 37 -3.54 9.70 7.90
C LEU A 37 -3.39 9.16 6.47
N VAL A 38 -3.85 9.93 5.50
CA VAL A 38 -3.83 9.53 4.09
C VAL A 38 -2.41 9.34 3.59
N VAL A 39 -1.50 10.27 3.91
CA VAL A 39 -0.09 10.15 3.53
C VAL A 39 0.56 8.97 4.23
N GLY A 40 0.23 8.73 5.50
CA GLY A 40 0.76 7.60 6.27
C GLY A 40 0.28 6.24 5.77
N ILE A 41 -0.99 6.10 5.40
CA ILE A 41 -1.56 4.89 4.78
C ILE A 41 -0.95 4.68 3.38
N GLY A 42 -0.81 5.76 2.59
CA GLY A 42 -0.19 5.70 1.27
C GLY A 42 1.25 5.19 1.32
N LYS A 43 2.07 5.72 2.24
CA LYS A 43 3.45 5.24 2.45
C LYS A 43 3.53 3.82 2.97
N ALA A 44 2.59 3.43 3.85
CA ALA A 44 2.52 2.03 4.30
C ALA A 44 2.19 1.10 3.13
N GLY A 45 1.28 1.50 2.23
CA GLY A 45 0.97 0.76 1.01
C GLY A 45 2.16 0.65 0.06
N GLU A 46 2.90 1.75 -0.17
CA GLU A 46 4.13 1.73 -0.97
C GLU A 46 5.19 0.79 -0.36
N ALA A 47 5.39 0.85 0.95
CA ALA A 47 6.33 -0.02 1.65
C ALA A 47 5.92 -1.49 1.59
N GLN A 48 4.62 -1.79 1.76
CA GLN A 48 4.09 -3.16 1.65
C GLN A 48 4.27 -3.74 0.25
N VAL A 49 4.02 -2.95 -0.78
CA VAL A 49 4.28 -3.36 -2.17
C VAL A 49 5.78 -3.59 -2.38
N ALA A 50 6.64 -2.68 -1.94
CA ALA A 50 8.09 -2.83 -2.07
C ALA A 50 8.60 -4.08 -1.34
N ASP A 51 8.09 -4.39 -0.14
CA ASP A 51 8.47 -5.57 0.64
C ASP A 51 8.02 -6.87 -0.07
N GLN A 52 6.83 -6.88 -0.65
CA GLN A 52 6.33 -8.02 -1.40
C GLN A 52 7.19 -8.35 -2.63
N TYR A 53 7.77 -7.34 -3.28
CA TYR A 53 8.61 -7.50 -4.48
C TYR A 53 10.11 -7.52 -4.18
N SER A 54 10.55 -7.16 -2.96
CA SER A 54 11.97 -7.14 -2.60
C SER A 54 12.65 -8.52 -2.61
N ARG A 55 11.85 -9.58 -2.56
CA ARG A 55 12.31 -10.98 -2.59
C ARG A 55 12.31 -11.58 -3.99
N LEU A 56 11.61 -10.96 -4.94
CA LEU A 56 11.75 -11.33 -6.34
C LEU A 56 13.06 -10.72 -6.85
N SER A 57 13.88 -11.51 -7.50
CA SER A 57 15.02 -10.97 -8.21
C SER A 57 14.55 -9.86 -9.14
N VAL A 58 15.22 -8.71 -9.13
CA VAL A 58 14.89 -7.59 -10.04
C VAL A 58 15.00 -8.04 -11.49
N GLU A 59 15.80 -9.07 -11.74
CA GLU A 59 15.99 -9.74 -13.04
C GLU A 59 14.85 -10.71 -13.38
N SER A 60 13.86 -10.90 -12.50
CA SER A 60 12.78 -11.87 -12.76
C SER A 60 11.73 -11.33 -13.74
N ILE A 61 11.40 -12.16 -14.73
CA ILE A 61 10.43 -11.89 -15.78
C ILE A 61 9.29 -12.90 -15.65
N THR A 62 8.08 -12.42 -15.44
CA THR A 62 6.88 -13.27 -15.34
C THR A 62 6.21 -13.41 -16.70
N ILE A 63 5.96 -14.65 -17.12
CA ILE A 63 5.27 -15.02 -18.34
C ILE A 63 3.95 -15.69 -17.93
N ALA A 64 2.86 -14.98 -18.07
CA ALA A 64 1.53 -15.48 -17.69
C ALA A 64 0.53 -15.34 -18.82
N ARG A 65 -0.45 -16.23 -18.87
CA ARG A 65 -1.51 -16.14 -19.86
C ARG A 65 -2.37 -14.90 -19.64
N ALA A 66 -2.58 -14.11 -20.69
CA ALA A 66 -3.37 -12.88 -20.62
C ALA A 66 -4.82 -13.16 -20.22
N ARG A 67 -5.33 -12.40 -19.25
CA ARG A 67 -6.75 -12.48 -18.85
C ARG A 67 -7.64 -11.97 -20.00
N GLY A 68 -8.53 -12.82 -20.48
CA GLY A 68 -9.46 -12.48 -21.58
C GLY A 68 -9.12 -13.13 -22.92
N SER A 69 -7.96 -13.77 -23.06
CA SER A 69 -7.57 -14.53 -24.26
C SER A 69 -8.40 -15.84 -24.45
N ALA A 70 -9.38 -16.10 -23.60
CA ALA A 70 -10.27 -17.28 -23.72
C ALA A 70 -11.14 -17.28 -25.00
N THR A 71 -11.20 -16.16 -25.73
CA THR A 71 -11.90 -16.02 -27.03
C THR A 71 -11.00 -16.27 -28.24
N SER A 72 -9.69 -16.35 -28.06
CA SER A 72 -8.77 -16.76 -29.09
C SER A 72 -8.90 -18.30 -29.25
N ASN A 73 -9.33 -18.75 -30.44
CA ASN A 73 -9.41 -20.17 -30.83
C ASN A 73 -8.05 -20.88 -30.91
N THR A 74 -7.03 -20.30 -30.33
CA THR A 74 -5.66 -20.80 -30.34
C THR A 74 -5.52 -21.84 -29.24
N THR A 75 -5.48 -23.10 -29.62
CA THR A 75 -5.21 -24.26 -28.76
C THR A 75 -3.72 -24.38 -28.40
N ALA A 76 -2.87 -23.52 -28.97
CA ALA A 76 -1.44 -23.52 -28.73
C ALA A 76 -1.17 -22.92 -27.32
N ILE A 77 -0.66 -23.74 -26.44
CA ILE A 77 -0.27 -23.39 -25.06
C ILE A 77 1.21 -23.68 -24.93
N LEU A 78 1.97 -22.74 -24.43
CA LEU A 78 3.37 -22.94 -24.09
C LEU A 78 3.47 -24.11 -23.09
N THR A 79 4.18 -25.15 -23.49
CA THR A 79 4.42 -26.31 -22.65
C THR A 79 5.56 -26.06 -21.67
N ARG A 80 5.67 -26.89 -20.64
CA ARG A 80 6.81 -26.86 -19.71
C ARG A 80 8.15 -26.99 -20.45
N ASP A 81 8.25 -27.96 -21.34
CA ASP A 81 9.51 -28.28 -22.01
C ASP A 81 9.95 -27.14 -22.94
N GLU A 82 9.03 -26.55 -23.69
CA GLU A 82 9.30 -25.34 -24.50
C GLU A 82 9.72 -24.16 -23.61
N ALA A 83 9.11 -23.99 -22.44
CA ALA A 83 9.49 -22.92 -21.53
C ALA A 83 10.89 -23.13 -20.93
N LEU A 84 11.25 -24.38 -20.57
CA LEU A 84 12.58 -24.67 -20.06
C LEU A 84 13.65 -24.53 -21.17
N GLU A 85 13.32 -24.83 -22.41
CA GLU A 85 14.21 -24.65 -23.58
C GLU A 85 14.64 -23.18 -23.76
N MET A 86 13.81 -22.22 -23.30
CA MET A 86 14.17 -20.79 -23.35
C MET A 86 15.52 -20.51 -22.63
N ALA A 87 15.80 -21.18 -21.50
CA ALA A 87 17.05 -21.00 -20.79
C ALA A 87 18.27 -21.55 -21.55
N GLU A 88 18.06 -22.48 -22.48
CA GLU A 88 19.13 -23.05 -23.29
C GLU A 88 19.36 -22.28 -24.60
N VAL A 89 18.28 -21.69 -25.17
CA VAL A 89 18.29 -21.07 -26.48
C VAL A 89 18.48 -19.56 -26.42
N LEU A 90 17.96 -18.89 -25.38
CA LEU A 90 17.99 -17.43 -25.28
C LEU A 90 19.24 -16.96 -24.51
N PRO A 91 20.07 -16.10 -25.13
CA PRO A 91 21.37 -15.72 -24.55
C PRO A 91 21.27 -14.84 -23.28
N HIS A 92 20.14 -14.17 -23.06
CA HIS A 92 19.94 -13.31 -21.89
C HIS A 92 19.01 -13.91 -20.84
N VAL A 93 18.67 -15.20 -20.95
CA VAL A 93 17.85 -15.95 -19.96
C VAL A 93 18.70 -17.00 -19.27
N GLU A 94 18.91 -16.86 -17.96
CA GLU A 94 19.73 -17.77 -17.16
C GLU A 94 18.98 -19.01 -16.70
N ALA A 95 17.73 -18.83 -16.27
CA ALA A 95 16.90 -19.93 -15.75
C ALA A 95 15.42 -19.68 -16.00
N VAL A 96 14.63 -20.76 -16.06
CA VAL A 96 13.17 -20.68 -16.18
C VAL A 96 12.52 -21.53 -15.10
N GLY A 97 11.80 -20.87 -14.21
CA GLY A 97 10.95 -21.47 -13.20
C GLY A 97 9.54 -21.70 -13.74
N VAL A 98 8.95 -22.80 -13.34
CA VAL A 98 7.57 -23.16 -13.72
C VAL A 98 6.73 -23.28 -12.47
N SER A 99 5.56 -22.65 -12.46
CA SER A 99 4.62 -22.74 -11.35
C SER A 99 3.19 -22.98 -11.79
N THR A 100 2.44 -23.68 -10.95
CA THR A 100 0.98 -23.82 -11.06
C THR A 100 0.35 -23.56 -9.71
N ARG A 101 -0.82 -22.95 -9.71
CA ARG A 101 -1.53 -22.51 -8.51
C ARG A 101 -2.92 -23.11 -8.43
N THR A 102 -3.28 -23.59 -7.24
CA THR A 102 -4.66 -24.02 -6.94
C THR A 102 -4.97 -23.73 -5.48
N SER A 103 -6.24 -23.45 -5.18
CA SER A 103 -6.70 -23.42 -3.79
C SER A 103 -7.21 -24.81 -3.43
N SER A 104 -6.81 -25.34 -2.27
CA SER A 104 -7.18 -26.68 -1.83
C SER A 104 -7.32 -26.76 -0.32
N GLU A 105 -8.16 -27.68 0.11
CA GLU A 105 -8.21 -28.08 1.52
C GLU A 105 -6.95 -28.88 1.88
N ILE A 106 -6.34 -28.49 2.99
CA ILE A 106 -5.16 -29.12 3.57
C ILE A 106 -5.51 -29.56 4.99
N ALA A 107 -5.17 -30.78 5.33
CA ALA A 107 -5.44 -31.31 6.66
C ALA A 107 -4.24 -32.04 7.25
N ALA A 108 -4.03 -31.84 8.55
CA ALA A 108 -3.06 -32.56 9.37
C ALA A 108 -3.66 -32.75 10.77
N ASN A 109 -3.42 -33.92 11.39
CA ASN A 109 -3.77 -34.20 12.81
C ASN A 109 -5.19 -33.77 13.24
N SER A 110 -6.21 -33.93 12.42
CA SER A 110 -7.61 -33.50 12.66
C SER A 110 -7.86 -31.99 12.50
N ILE A 111 -6.88 -31.19 12.17
CA ILE A 111 -7.03 -29.78 11.82
C ILE A 111 -7.06 -29.67 10.31
N SER A 112 -7.99 -28.90 9.77
CA SER A 112 -8.05 -28.61 8.34
C SER A 112 -8.19 -27.11 8.08
N THR A 113 -7.60 -26.68 6.97
CA THR A 113 -7.69 -25.30 6.48
C THR A 113 -7.68 -25.30 4.96
N THR A 114 -8.11 -24.20 4.36
CA THR A 114 -7.98 -23.99 2.92
C THR A 114 -6.79 -23.07 2.67
N ALA A 115 -5.83 -23.54 1.88
CA ALA A 115 -4.66 -22.76 1.53
C ALA A 115 -4.36 -22.85 0.03
N THR A 116 -3.53 -21.95 -0.45
CA THR A 116 -2.99 -22.00 -1.81
C THR A 116 -1.91 -23.08 -1.88
N VAL A 117 -2.09 -24.02 -2.81
CA VAL A 117 -1.08 -25.02 -3.15
C VAL A 117 -0.40 -24.61 -4.43
N MET A 118 0.93 -24.46 -4.37
CA MET A 118 1.76 -24.15 -5.52
C MET A 118 2.60 -25.38 -5.93
N GLY A 119 2.43 -25.78 -7.19
CA GLY A 119 3.37 -26.72 -7.81
C GLY A 119 4.51 -25.96 -8.44
N ILE A 120 5.75 -26.22 -8.02
CA ILE A 120 6.93 -25.50 -8.48
C ILE A 120 8.06 -26.47 -8.87
N ASN A 121 8.98 -26.01 -9.71
CA ASN A 121 10.26 -26.67 -9.97
C ASN A 121 11.39 -26.01 -9.16
N GLU A 122 12.56 -26.61 -9.16
CA GLU A 122 13.73 -26.13 -8.39
C GLU A 122 14.15 -24.71 -8.83
N ALA A 123 14.15 -24.43 -10.14
CA ALA A 123 14.49 -23.12 -10.68
C ALA A 123 13.55 -22.02 -10.16
N TYR A 124 12.25 -22.29 -10.03
CA TYR A 124 11.30 -21.33 -9.47
C TYR A 124 11.63 -20.98 -8.02
N ALA A 125 11.98 -21.98 -7.21
CA ALA A 125 12.37 -21.75 -5.82
C ALA A 125 13.65 -20.88 -5.71
N GLY A 126 14.62 -21.11 -6.60
CA GLY A 126 15.83 -20.29 -6.69
C GLY A 126 15.53 -18.83 -7.08
N ILE A 127 14.74 -18.62 -8.14
CA ILE A 127 14.37 -17.28 -8.62
C ILE A 127 13.57 -16.48 -7.56
N THR A 128 12.72 -17.15 -6.80
CA THR A 128 11.88 -16.52 -5.77
C THR A 128 12.51 -16.53 -4.38
N HIS A 129 13.75 -16.97 -4.25
CA HIS A 129 14.48 -17.05 -2.98
C HIS A 129 13.69 -17.72 -1.85
N ILE A 130 13.02 -18.84 -2.19
CA ILE A 130 12.30 -19.64 -1.21
C ILE A 130 13.33 -20.49 -0.48
N GLU A 131 13.59 -20.18 0.79
CA GLU A 131 14.52 -20.91 1.64
C GLU A 131 13.79 -21.54 2.82
N PRO A 132 14.03 -22.83 3.14
CA PRO A 132 13.44 -23.46 4.29
C PRO A 132 14.15 -23.04 5.58
N LEU A 133 13.37 -22.75 6.64
CA LEU A 133 13.87 -22.56 8.00
C LEU A 133 14.29 -23.90 8.60
N HIS A 134 13.47 -24.92 8.39
CA HIS A 134 13.69 -26.28 8.85
C HIS A 134 13.51 -27.24 7.70
N GLY A 135 14.36 -28.27 7.62
CA GLY A 135 14.31 -29.28 6.58
C GLY A 135 15.00 -28.85 5.27
N SER A 136 14.47 -29.26 4.13
CA SER A 136 15.02 -28.98 2.81
C SER A 136 13.91 -28.72 1.78
N LEU A 137 14.26 -28.13 0.65
CA LEU A 137 13.40 -28.11 -0.53
C LEU A 137 13.50 -29.46 -1.26
N PHE A 138 12.50 -29.74 -2.08
CA PHE A 138 12.53 -30.84 -3.03
C PHE A 138 13.27 -30.41 -4.32
N THR A 139 13.85 -31.40 -5.00
CA THR A 139 14.62 -31.22 -6.23
C THR A 139 13.79 -31.53 -7.48
N ASP A 140 14.31 -31.20 -8.66
CA ASP A 140 13.70 -31.61 -9.92
C ASP A 140 13.71 -33.13 -10.10
N GLU A 141 14.66 -33.85 -9.50
CA GLU A 141 14.69 -35.32 -9.47
C GLU A 141 13.49 -35.88 -8.69
N ASP A 142 13.16 -35.28 -7.54
CA ASP A 142 11.94 -35.62 -6.76
C ASP A 142 10.67 -35.40 -7.55
N SER A 143 10.63 -34.33 -8.37
CA SER A 143 9.52 -34.04 -9.25
C SER A 143 9.35 -35.12 -10.32
N LEU A 144 10.43 -35.54 -10.98
CA LEU A 144 10.43 -36.60 -11.99
C LEU A 144 10.03 -37.96 -11.40
N MET A 145 10.52 -38.27 -10.20
CA MET A 145 10.15 -39.50 -9.46
C MET A 145 8.72 -39.45 -8.91
N ARG A 146 8.05 -38.31 -9.04
CA ARG A 146 6.71 -38.05 -8.48
C ARG A 146 6.62 -38.25 -6.98
N SER A 147 7.70 -37.88 -6.27
CA SER A 147 7.75 -37.90 -4.82
C SER A 147 6.70 -36.96 -4.25
N ARG A 148 5.92 -37.46 -3.27
CA ARG A 148 4.85 -36.66 -2.64
C ARG A 148 5.41 -35.88 -1.46
N TYR A 149 6.27 -34.94 -1.74
CA TYR A 149 6.85 -34.02 -0.77
C TYR A 149 6.08 -32.71 -0.74
N ALA A 150 6.06 -32.08 0.42
CA ALA A 150 5.47 -30.78 0.61
C ALA A 150 6.38 -29.90 1.47
N VAL A 151 6.49 -28.64 1.11
CA VAL A 151 7.12 -27.59 1.92
C VAL A 151 6.02 -26.62 2.35
N LEU A 152 5.94 -26.35 3.66
CA LEU A 152 4.88 -25.52 4.22
C LEU A 152 5.38 -24.09 4.40
N GLY A 153 4.53 -23.12 4.03
CA GLY A 153 4.71 -21.74 4.46
C GLY A 153 4.53 -21.62 5.98
N TYR A 154 5.16 -20.61 6.56
CA TYR A 154 5.21 -20.41 8.01
C TYR A 154 3.82 -20.48 8.68
N ASN A 155 2.87 -19.69 8.19
CA ASN A 155 1.52 -19.59 8.79
C ASN A 155 0.73 -20.90 8.63
N VAL A 156 0.94 -21.64 7.55
CA VAL A 156 0.31 -22.95 7.33
C VAL A 156 0.84 -23.96 8.33
N ALA A 157 2.16 -23.99 8.54
CA ALA A 157 2.79 -24.87 9.50
C ALA A 157 2.38 -24.54 10.94
N ASP A 158 2.42 -23.24 11.30
CA ASP A 158 2.01 -22.73 12.61
C ASP A 158 0.56 -23.13 12.94
N TYR A 159 -0.36 -23.00 11.97
CA TYR A 159 -1.76 -23.32 12.13
C TYR A 159 -2.03 -24.84 12.26
N LEU A 160 -1.38 -25.67 11.42
CA LEU A 160 -1.63 -27.11 11.38
C LEU A 160 -0.93 -27.88 12.51
N PHE A 161 0.18 -27.32 13.04
CA PHE A 161 1.01 -27.97 14.06
C PHE A 161 1.07 -27.17 15.37
N GLU A 162 0.11 -26.22 15.58
CA GLU A 162 -0.08 -25.50 16.86
C GLU A 162 1.21 -24.79 17.34
N GLY A 163 2.00 -24.25 16.41
CA GLY A 163 3.22 -23.49 16.70
C GLY A 163 4.50 -24.32 16.76
N ASP A 164 4.44 -25.65 16.66
CA ASP A 164 5.63 -26.51 16.64
C ASP A 164 6.06 -26.79 15.19
N LEU A 165 6.90 -25.90 14.66
CA LEU A 165 7.37 -25.97 13.26
C LEU A 165 8.31 -27.15 13.00
N GLU A 166 9.11 -27.55 13.99
CA GLU A 166 10.00 -28.71 13.86
C GLU A 166 9.23 -30.03 13.85
N ALA A 167 8.17 -30.12 14.65
CA ALA A 167 7.29 -31.29 14.67
C ALA A 167 6.55 -31.52 13.34
N ALA A 168 6.46 -30.50 12.48
CA ALA A 168 5.88 -30.64 11.15
C ALA A 168 6.72 -31.51 10.20
N LEU A 169 8.05 -31.59 10.41
CA LEU A 169 8.94 -32.38 9.55
C LEU A 169 8.61 -33.87 9.64
N ASP A 170 8.70 -34.51 8.49
CA ASP A 170 8.40 -35.96 8.31
C ASP A 170 6.94 -36.35 8.59
N GLN A 171 6.08 -35.36 8.97
CA GLN A 171 4.65 -35.61 9.14
C GLN A 171 3.93 -35.72 7.82
N LYS A 172 2.78 -36.38 7.86
CA LYS A 172 1.92 -36.52 6.69
C LYS A 172 0.80 -35.52 6.74
N ILE A 173 0.67 -34.75 5.67
CA ILE A 173 -0.48 -33.87 5.44
C ILE A 173 -1.33 -34.42 4.31
N LEU A 174 -2.61 -34.09 4.31
CA LEU A 174 -3.52 -34.38 3.23
C LEU A 174 -3.73 -33.13 2.40
N VAL A 175 -3.41 -33.15 1.12
CA VAL A 175 -3.72 -32.10 0.14
C VAL A 175 -4.74 -32.68 -0.83
N LYS A 176 -5.95 -32.15 -0.81
CA LYS A 176 -7.07 -32.64 -1.63
C LYS A 176 -7.30 -34.16 -1.48
N GLY A 177 -7.11 -34.70 -0.28
CA GLY A 177 -7.24 -36.12 0.04
C GLY A 177 -6.03 -37.00 -0.32
N ALA A 178 -5.00 -36.47 -0.95
CA ALA A 178 -3.75 -37.19 -1.20
C ALA A 178 -2.74 -36.93 -0.09
N SER A 179 -2.03 -37.97 0.37
CA SER A 179 -1.03 -37.86 1.43
C SER A 179 0.31 -37.35 0.87
N PHE A 180 0.87 -36.33 1.51
CA PHE A 180 2.19 -35.76 1.24
C PHE A 180 3.01 -35.79 2.52
N THR A 181 4.34 -35.97 2.41
CA THR A 181 5.28 -35.90 3.53
C THR A 181 5.87 -34.48 3.56
N VAL A 182 5.84 -33.82 4.69
CA VAL A 182 6.44 -32.51 4.90
C VAL A 182 7.95 -32.67 4.98
N VAL A 183 8.70 -32.08 4.05
CA VAL A 183 10.17 -32.13 3.99
C VAL A 183 10.81 -30.82 4.41
N GLY A 184 10.05 -29.72 4.45
CA GLY A 184 10.55 -28.43 4.89
C GLY A 184 9.44 -27.50 5.35
N VAL A 185 9.83 -26.53 6.17
CA VAL A 185 8.99 -25.42 6.61
C VAL A 185 9.76 -24.13 6.32
N LEU A 186 9.10 -23.17 5.67
CA LEU A 186 9.70 -21.89 5.31
C LEU A 186 9.91 -20.99 6.53
N ASP A 187 10.93 -20.15 6.45
CA ASP A 187 11.05 -19.01 7.37
C ASP A 187 9.91 -18.02 7.16
N ARG A 188 9.59 -17.29 8.21
CA ARG A 188 8.57 -16.25 8.15
C ARG A 188 9.02 -15.13 7.22
N ILE A 189 8.36 -15.01 6.09
CA ILE A 189 8.69 -14.05 5.05
C ILE A 189 8.20 -12.65 5.43
N GLY A 190 7.23 -12.54 6.34
CA GLY A 190 6.81 -11.28 6.94
C GLY A 190 6.32 -10.26 5.93
N GLY A 191 5.07 -10.32 5.58
CA GLY A 191 4.36 -9.23 4.95
C GLY A 191 3.01 -9.10 5.65
N SER A 192 2.75 -7.96 6.26
CA SER A 192 1.54 -7.64 6.99
C SER A 192 1.33 -8.50 8.26
N GLY A 193 1.91 -8.02 9.37
CA GLY A 193 1.61 -8.49 10.71
C GLY A 193 0.17 -8.16 11.11
N GLY A 194 -0.76 -8.86 10.56
CA GLY A 194 -2.01 -9.15 11.22
C GLY A 194 -1.86 -10.52 11.84
N ILE A 195 -2.16 -10.67 13.11
CA ILE A 195 -2.49 -11.96 13.72
C ILE A 195 -3.74 -12.43 12.97
N SER A 196 -3.53 -12.98 11.77
CA SER A 196 -4.58 -13.63 11.01
C SER A 196 -4.79 -14.96 11.71
N THR A 197 -5.89 -15.07 12.45
CA THR A 197 -6.32 -16.31 13.08
C THR A 197 -6.78 -17.35 12.04
N GLY A 198 -6.19 -17.35 10.85
CA GLY A 198 -6.53 -18.28 9.78
C GLY A 198 -5.69 -18.06 8.53
N VAL A 199 -5.37 -19.15 7.86
CA VAL A 199 -4.71 -19.15 6.55
C VAL A 199 -5.69 -18.62 5.50
N SER A 200 -5.26 -17.65 4.69
CA SER A 200 -6.11 -17.06 3.66
C SER A 200 -5.99 -17.83 2.35
N ALA A 201 -7.09 -18.35 1.85
CA ALA A 201 -7.12 -19.15 0.62
C ALA A 201 -6.71 -18.37 -0.64
N ASP A 202 -6.79 -17.04 -0.61
CA ASP A 202 -6.42 -16.14 -1.72
C ASP A 202 -5.12 -15.37 -1.46
N SER A 203 -4.38 -15.72 -0.38
CA SER A 203 -3.12 -15.05 -0.07
C SER A 203 -2.08 -15.26 -1.16
N THR A 204 -1.36 -14.20 -1.48
CA THR A 204 -0.19 -14.25 -2.36
C THR A 204 1.12 -14.41 -1.57
N SER A 205 1.05 -14.33 -0.23
CA SER A 205 2.23 -14.54 0.63
C SER A 205 2.65 -16.00 0.64
N ALA A 206 3.95 -16.25 0.51
CA ALA A 206 4.52 -17.59 0.63
C ALA A 206 4.26 -18.22 2.01
N ASP A 207 4.07 -17.40 3.05
CA ASP A 207 3.76 -17.86 4.41
C ASP A 207 2.42 -18.62 4.49
N ASP A 208 1.47 -18.31 3.60
CA ASP A 208 0.13 -18.90 3.55
C ASP A 208 -0.01 -19.99 2.48
N GLN A 209 1.10 -20.44 1.91
CA GLN A 209 1.11 -21.38 0.78
C GLN A 209 1.73 -22.73 1.16
N VAL A 210 1.39 -23.75 0.37
CA VAL A 210 2.03 -25.06 0.41
C VAL A 210 2.67 -25.33 -0.93
N PHE A 211 3.93 -25.66 -0.93
CA PHE A 211 4.72 -25.95 -2.13
C PHE A 211 4.87 -27.45 -2.31
N ILE A 212 4.61 -27.92 -3.52
CA ILE A 212 4.77 -29.33 -3.92
C ILE A 212 5.48 -29.39 -5.27
N PRO A 213 6.14 -30.51 -5.62
CA PRO A 213 6.78 -30.68 -6.91
C PRO A 213 5.80 -30.47 -8.07
N TYR A 214 6.21 -29.77 -9.13
CA TYR A 214 5.35 -29.37 -10.25
C TYR A 214 4.61 -30.53 -10.92
N ASP A 215 5.33 -31.63 -11.23
CA ASP A 215 4.73 -32.79 -11.92
C ASP A 215 3.69 -33.52 -11.07
N VAL A 216 3.86 -33.44 -9.75
CA VAL A 216 2.87 -33.95 -8.79
C VAL A 216 1.67 -33.02 -8.72
N ALA A 217 1.90 -31.71 -8.70
CA ALA A 217 0.85 -30.69 -8.64
C ALA A 217 -0.10 -30.82 -9.84
N ILE A 218 0.41 -30.89 -11.07
CA ILE A 218 -0.40 -31.05 -12.28
C ILE A 218 -1.37 -32.21 -12.16
N LYS A 219 -0.92 -33.35 -11.62
CA LYS A 219 -1.77 -34.54 -11.49
C LYS A 219 -2.92 -34.35 -10.48
N TYR A 220 -2.67 -33.63 -9.39
CA TYR A 220 -3.62 -33.48 -8.29
C TYR A 220 -4.44 -32.19 -8.38
N THR A 221 -3.93 -31.18 -9.12
CA THR A 221 -4.63 -29.87 -9.27
C THR A 221 -5.50 -29.80 -10.52
N SER A 222 -5.19 -30.58 -11.57
CA SER A 222 -6.02 -30.69 -12.76
C SER A 222 -7.36 -31.32 -12.41
N GLY A 223 -8.33 -30.48 -12.03
CA GLY A 223 -9.69 -30.92 -11.75
C GLY A 223 -10.45 -31.14 -13.04
N THR A 224 -10.91 -32.37 -13.30
CA THR A 224 -12.03 -32.60 -14.22
C THR A 224 -13.27 -31.96 -13.61
N THR A 225 -13.58 -30.73 -14.02
CA THR A 225 -14.89 -30.15 -13.75
C THR A 225 -15.94 -31.02 -14.49
N ARG A 226 -17.01 -31.38 -13.78
CA ARG A 226 -18.13 -32.19 -14.24
C ARG A 226 -18.83 -31.65 -15.49
N SER A 227 -18.39 -30.48 -16.00
CA SER A 227 -18.92 -29.78 -17.19
C SER A 227 -18.04 -29.91 -18.43
N GLY A 228 -17.04 -30.82 -18.46
CA GLY A 228 -16.24 -31.09 -19.67
C GLY A 228 -15.29 -29.98 -20.12
N VAL A 229 -15.29 -28.82 -19.41
CA VAL A 229 -14.29 -27.79 -19.60
C VAL A 229 -13.17 -28.12 -18.65
N SER A 230 -12.07 -28.63 -19.15
CA SER A 230 -10.82 -28.76 -18.42
C SER A 230 -10.44 -27.35 -17.91
N SER A 231 -10.58 -27.13 -16.60
CA SER A 231 -9.91 -25.98 -15.97
C SER A 231 -8.43 -26.35 -16.01
N ALA A 232 -7.78 -25.98 -17.11
CA ALA A 232 -6.34 -26.11 -17.22
C ALA A 232 -5.75 -25.35 -16.04
N ALA A 233 -4.95 -26.04 -15.22
CA ALA A 233 -4.21 -25.41 -14.15
C ALA A 233 -3.50 -24.18 -14.75
N GLN A 234 -3.67 -23.04 -14.13
CA GLN A 234 -3.04 -21.82 -14.63
C GLN A 234 -1.53 -21.95 -14.42
N VAL A 235 -0.83 -22.31 -15.49
CA VAL A 235 0.64 -22.40 -15.47
C VAL A 235 1.19 -21.01 -15.72
N THR A 236 2.13 -20.62 -14.88
CA THR A 236 2.89 -19.37 -14.97
C THR A 236 4.36 -19.72 -15.05
N PHE A 237 5.07 -19.10 -15.95
CA PHE A 237 6.51 -19.26 -16.06
C PHE A 237 7.20 -18.01 -15.52
N MET A 238 8.37 -18.19 -14.95
CA MET A 238 9.20 -17.11 -14.43
C MET A 238 10.62 -17.30 -14.96
N ALA A 239 11.05 -16.41 -15.83
CA ALA A 239 12.40 -16.40 -16.35
C ALA A 239 13.29 -15.49 -15.49
N LEU A 240 14.56 -15.85 -15.33
CA LEU A 240 15.60 -15.04 -14.73
C LEU A 240 16.49 -14.51 -15.85
N ALA A 241 16.62 -13.19 -15.95
CA ALA A 241 17.57 -12.58 -16.86
C ALA A 241 19.00 -12.69 -16.29
N SER A 242 20.00 -12.73 -17.17
CA SER A 242 21.40 -12.88 -16.77
C SER A 242 21.94 -11.70 -15.94
N ASP A 243 21.40 -10.51 -16.12
CA ASP A 243 21.68 -9.30 -15.34
C ASP A 243 20.55 -8.27 -15.49
N ILE A 244 20.55 -7.22 -14.64
CA ILE A 244 19.53 -6.18 -14.61
C ILE A 244 19.44 -5.42 -15.94
N ASP A 245 20.56 -5.15 -16.59
CA ASP A 245 20.62 -4.37 -17.83
C ASP A 245 20.07 -5.19 -19.02
N SER A 246 20.13 -6.51 -18.94
CA SER A 246 19.63 -7.43 -19.97
C SER A 246 18.13 -7.75 -19.87
N VAL A 247 17.43 -7.36 -18.80
CA VAL A 247 16.00 -7.67 -18.59
C VAL A 247 15.13 -7.27 -19.78
N GLN A 248 15.32 -6.07 -20.34
CA GLN A 248 14.52 -5.62 -21.48
C GLN A 248 14.85 -6.37 -22.78
N LEU A 249 16.11 -6.80 -22.94
CA LEU A 249 16.51 -7.66 -24.06
C LEU A 249 15.90 -9.05 -23.92
N ALA A 250 16.00 -9.66 -22.73
CA ALA A 250 15.38 -10.95 -22.43
C ALA A 250 13.85 -10.94 -22.65
N ILE A 251 13.14 -9.86 -22.28
CA ILE A 251 11.71 -9.71 -22.57
C ILE A 251 11.44 -9.72 -24.08
N GLY A 252 12.28 -9.04 -24.86
CA GLY A 252 12.18 -9.02 -26.32
C GLY A 252 12.38 -10.42 -26.91
N GLU A 253 13.43 -11.12 -26.49
CA GLU A 253 13.75 -12.48 -26.92
C GLU A 253 12.67 -13.50 -26.53
N ILE A 254 12.15 -13.42 -25.30
CA ILE A 254 11.06 -14.28 -24.83
C ILE A 254 9.79 -14.06 -25.67
N LYS A 255 9.43 -12.83 -26.00
CA LYS A 255 8.27 -12.53 -26.84
C LYS A 255 8.43 -13.06 -28.26
N GLU A 256 9.62 -12.90 -28.85
CA GLU A 256 9.94 -13.43 -30.17
C GLU A 256 9.88 -14.97 -30.18
N TYR A 257 10.47 -15.61 -29.16
CA TYR A 257 10.41 -17.06 -29.00
C TYR A 257 8.98 -17.60 -28.87
N ILE A 258 8.14 -16.92 -28.09
CA ILE A 258 6.74 -17.28 -27.93
C ILE A 258 5.97 -17.12 -29.26
N ASP A 259 6.26 -16.06 -30.03
CA ASP A 259 5.62 -15.82 -31.31
C ASP A 259 6.01 -16.86 -32.35
N ASP A 260 7.29 -17.23 -32.41
CA ASP A 260 7.82 -18.25 -33.30
C ASP A 260 7.29 -19.66 -32.94
N THR A 261 7.19 -19.97 -31.63
CA THR A 261 6.81 -21.33 -31.18
C THR A 261 5.31 -21.55 -31.23
N ILE A 262 4.51 -20.54 -30.82
CA ILE A 262 3.06 -20.68 -30.65
C ILE A 262 2.29 -19.92 -31.74
N GLY A 263 2.90 -18.94 -32.42
CA GLY A 263 2.24 -18.09 -33.41
C GLY A 263 1.20 -17.13 -32.82
N ALA A 264 1.28 -16.83 -31.52
CA ALA A 264 0.29 -16.01 -30.81
C ALA A 264 0.92 -15.32 -29.58
N SER A 265 1.74 -14.32 -29.79
CA SER A 265 2.38 -13.53 -28.72
C SER A 265 1.36 -12.83 -27.82
N ASP A 266 0.18 -12.46 -28.34
CA ASP A 266 -0.89 -11.79 -27.59
C ASP A 266 -1.57 -12.68 -26.52
N VAL A 267 -1.31 -13.98 -26.52
CA VAL A 267 -1.89 -14.93 -25.56
C VAL A 267 -1.15 -14.86 -24.21
N TYR A 268 0.11 -14.44 -24.24
CA TYR A 268 0.93 -14.32 -23.03
C TYR A 268 1.30 -12.87 -22.75
N THR A 269 1.26 -12.51 -21.47
CA THR A 269 1.77 -11.25 -20.96
C THR A 269 3.13 -11.51 -20.36
N VAL A 270 4.15 -10.83 -20.88
CA VAL A 270 5.53 -10.90 -20.38
C VAL A 270 5.82 -9.59 -19.66
N THR A 271 6.05 -9.66 -18.35
CA THR A 271 6.26 -8.49 -17.46
C THR A 271 7.42 -8.76 -16.54
N ASP A 272 8.27 -7.76 -16.32
CA ASP A 272 9.32 -7.82 -15.32
C ASP A 272 8.82 -7.36 -13.94
N ALA A 273 9.47 -7.83 -12.87
CA ALA A 273 9.12 -7.47 -11.50
C ALA A 273 9.27 -5.97 -11.25
N GLY A 274 10.28 -5.33 -11.85
CA GLY A 274 10.53 -3.90 -11.73
C GLY A 274 9.38 -3.05 -12.27
N SER A 275 8.87 -3.33 -13.46
CA SER A 275 7.75 -2.58 -14.07
C SER A 275 6.43 -2.80 -13.32
N VAL A 276 6.21 -4.00 -12.76
CA VAL A 276 5.04 -4.26 -11.92
C VAL A 276 5.11 -3.47 -10.63
N LEU A 277 6.28 -3.43 -9.99
CA LEU A 277 6.53 -2.63 -8.79
C LEU A 277 6.32 -1.13 -9.08
N GLU A 278 6.88 -0.61 -10.17
CA GLU A 278 6.71 0.79 -10.58
C GLU A 278 5.24 1.13 -10.82
N SER A 279 4.51 0.27 -11.53
CA SER A 279 3.08 0.43 -11.79
C SER A 279 2.25 0.42 -10.51
N ALA A 280 2.56 -0.47 -9.57
CA ALA A 280 1.89 -0.57 -8.29
C ALA A 280 2.16 0.68 -7.42
N GLN A 281 3.43 1.14 -7.37
CA GLN A 281 3.79 2.39 -6.69
C GLN A 281 3.13 3.60 -7.32
N ALA A 282 3.08 3.69 -8.66
CA ALA A 282 2.40 4.78 -9.36
C ALA A 282 0.90 4.81 -9.04
N THR A 283 0.26 3.63 -8.96
CA THR A 283 -1.13 3.51 -8.54
C THR A 283 -1.33 3.97 -7.10
N ALA A 284 -0.48 3.53 -6.17
CA ALA A 284 -0.55 3.93 -4.77
C ALA A 284 -0.35 5.44 -4.61
N ARG A 285 0.61 6.05 -5.34
CA ARG A 285 0.83 7.50 -5.36
C ARG A 285 -0.37 8.25 -5.92
N THR A 286 -1.00 7.73 -6.98
CA THR A 286 -2.20 8.34 -7.57
C THR A 286 -3.35 8.33 -6.58
N MET A 287 -3.59 7.21 -5.90
CA MET A 287 -4.61 7.11 -4.85
C MET A 287 -4.33 8.06 -3.68
N SER A 288 -3.08 8.10 -3.20
CA SER A 288 -2.67 9.03 -2.15
C SER A 288 -2.89 10.49 -2.57
N SER A 289 -2.54 10.86 -3.80
CA SER A 289 -2.73 12.24 -4.29
C SER A 289 -4.21 12.62 -4.41
N LEU A 290 -5.08 11.70 -4.84
CA LEU A 290 -6.53 11.92 -4.87
C LEU A 290 -7.10 12.15 -3.47
N LEU A 291 -6.67 11.35 -2.49
CA LEU A 291 -7.12 11.50 -1.12
C LEU A 291 -6.60 12.78 -0.47
N VAL A 292 -5.35 13.19 -0.76
CA VAL A 292 -4.79 14.49 -0.35
C VAL A 292 -5.60 15.64 -0.96
N ALA A 293 -6.01 15.54 -2.23
CA ALA A 293 -6.86 16.54 -2.87
C ALA A 293 -8.22 16.67 -2.17
N VAL A 294 -8.85 15.54 -1.80
CA VAL A 294 -10.09 15.54 -1.01
C VAL A 294 -9.89 16.19 0.36
N ALA A 295 -8.81 15.87 1.05
CA ALA A 295 -8.49 16.48 2.34
C ALA A 295 -8.21 17.99 2.22
N ALA A 296 -7.59 18.43 1.13
CA ALA A 296 -7.40 19.85 0.82
C ALA A 296 -8.74 20.58 0.65
N VAL A 297 -9.72 19.96 0.01
CA VAL A 297 -11.09 20.51 -0.09
C VAL A 297 -11.73 20.66 1.30
N VAL A 298 -11.57 19.67 2.18
CA VAL A 298 -12.05 19.74 3.57
C VAL A 298 -11.41 20.93 4.32
N LEU A 299 -10.11 21.14 4.12
CA LEU A 299 -9.41 22.30 4.71
C LEU A 299 -9.90 23.63 4.15
N LEU A 300 -10.17 23.72 2.84
CA LEU A 300 -10.74 24.93 2.25
C LEU A 300 -12.12 25.25 2.84
N VAL A 301 -12.97 24.26 3.00
CA VAL A 301 -14.30 24.44 3.65
C VAL A 301 -14.11 24.89 5.11
N SER A 302 -13.17 24.31 5.84
CA SER A 302 -12.80 24.72 7.20
C SER A 302 -12.30 26.16 7.24
N GLY A 303 -11.56 26.59 6.20
CA GLY A 303 -11.10 27.95 6.03
C GLY A 303 -12.24 28.97 5.91
N ILE A 304 -13.33 28.63 5.24
CA ILE A 304 -14.54 29.47 5.20
C ILE A 304 -15.10 29.67 6.61
N GLY A 305 -15.06 28.62 7.45
CA GLY A 305 -15.43 28.73 8.86
C GLY A 305 -14.58 29.74 9.62
N ILE A 306 -13.24 29.71 9.43
CA ILE A 306 -12.33 30.71 10.01
C ILE A 306 -12.67 32.11 9.52
N MET A 307 -12.85 32.27 8.21
CA MET A 307 -13.18 33.56 7.62
C MET A 307 -14.45 34.17 8.23
N ASN A 308 -15.51 33.34 8.38
CA ASN A 308 -16.76 33.80 8.98
C ASN A 308 -16.61 34.24 10.44
N VAL A 309 -15.85 33.47 11.22
CA VAL A 309 -15.58 33.79 12.64
C VAL A 309 -14.76 35.05 12.79
N LEU A 310 -13.72 35.20 11.97
CA LEU A 310 -12.91 36.45 11.97
C LEU A 310 -13.72 37.66 11.50
N MET A 311 -14.66 37.49 10.57
CA MET A 311 -15.56 38.56 10.18
C MET A 311 -16.45 39.03 11.32
N VAL A 312 -16.98 38.11 12.13
CA VAL A 312 -17.75 38.45 13.33
C VAL A 312 -16.86 39.15 14.35
N ALA A 313 -15.62 38.64 14.56
CA ALA A 313 -14.64 39.27 15.46
C ALA A 313 -14.29 40.71 15.03
N VAL A 314 -14.16 40.97 13.73
CA VAL A 314 -13.96 42.34 13.18
C VAL A 314 -15.14 43.22 13.51
N GLN A 315 -16.39 42.72 13.38
CA GLN A 315 -17.61 43.50 13.70
C GLN A 315 -17.70 43.80 15.19
N GLU A 316 -17.43 42.82 16.07
CA GLU A 316 -17.45 43.00 17.53
C GLU A 316 -16.39 44.02 17.98
N ARG A 317 -15.22 44.09 17.32
CA ARG A 317 -14.07 44.95 17.68
C ARG A 317 -14.01 46.21 16.80
N THR A 318 -15.07 46.55 16.03
CA THR A 318 -15.08 47.69 15.11
C THR A 318 -14.70 48.99 15.80
N ARG A 319 -15.24 49.25 17.02
CA ARG A 319 -14.98 50.48 17.79
C ARG A 319 -13.53 50.53 18.28
N GLU A 320 -12.95 49.38 18.71
CA GLU A 320 -11.52 49.32 19.13
C GLU A 320 -10.61 49.64 17.93
N ILE A 321 -10.91 49.07 16.74
CA ILE A 321 -10.17 49.35 15.51
C ILE A 321 -10.27 50.82 15.15
N GLY A 322 -11.44 51.44 15.36
CA GLY A 322 -11.67 52.88 15.13
C GLY A 322 -10.81 53.76 16.05
N ILE A 323 -10.71 53.41 17.32
CA ILE A 323 -9.87 54.11 18.31
C ILE A 323 -8.41 53.97 17.92
N LEU A 324 -7.92 52.77 17.63
CA LEU A 324 -6.53 52.54 17.23
C LEU A 324 -6.13 53.37 16.00
N LYS A 325 -7.01 53.45 15.02
CA LYS A 325 -6.79 54.25 13.81
C LYS A 325 -6.83 55.77 14.06
N SER A 326 -7.70 56.22 14.96
CA SER A 326 -7.74 57.66 15.33
C SER A 326 -6.50 58.11 16.07
N ILE A 327 -5.81 57.20 16.78
CA ILE A 327 -4.51 57.47 17.45
C ILE A 327 -3.32 57.31 16.46
N GLY A 328 -3.58 56.94 15.19
CA GLY A 328 -2.54 56.85 14.15
C GLY A 328 -2.00 55.48 13.82
N ALA A 329 -2.69 54.39 14.20
CA ALA A 329 -2.30 53.06 13.79
C ALA A 329 -2.29 52.89 12.27
N ALA A 330 -1.20 52.39 11.72
CA ALA A 330 -1.09 52.11 10.27
C ALA A 330 -2.02 50.99 9.83
N ARG A 331 -2.50 51.09 8.59
CA ARG A 331 -3.34 50.02 7.96
C ARG A 331 -2.66 48.66 8.00
N SER A 332 -1.34 48.63 7.75
CA SER A 332 -0.55 47.40 7.77
C SER A 332 -0.51 46.75 9.15
N THR A 333 -0.51 47.55 10.23
CA THR A 333 -0.48 47.01 11.60
C THR A 333 -1.77 46.24 11.89
N ILE A 334 -2.92 46.76 11.55
CA ILE A 334 -4.21 46.12 11.76
C ILE A 334 -4.35 44.87 10.86
N LEU A 335 -3.90 44.98 9.60
CA LEU A 335 -3.88 43.82 8.68
C LEU A 335 -3.05 42.67 9.20
N VAL A 336 -1.81 42.96 9.65
CA VAL A 336 -0.90 41.95 10.18
C VAL A 336 -1.47 41.33 11.47
N GLU A 337 -2.12 42.12 12.34
CA GLU A 337 -2.72 41.62 13.58
C GLU A 337 -3.78 40.55 13.31
N PHE A 338 -4.76 40.84 12.47
CA PHE A 338 -5.83 39.89 12.13
C PHE A 338 -5.31 38.70 11.30
N LEU A 339 -4.31 38.90 10.44
CA LEU A 339 -3.68 37.82 9.70
C LEU A 339 -2.90 36.86 10.61
N LEU A 340 -2.17 37.41 11.57
CA LEU A 340 -1.47 36.61 12.58
C LEU A 340 -2.44 35.83 13.47
N GLU A 341 -3.60 36.39 13.80
CA GLU A 341 -4.66 35.69 14.55
C GLU A 341 -5.16 34.46 13.77
N ALA A 342 -5.41 34.60 12.45
CA ALA A 342 -5.80 33.50 11.59
C ALA A 342 -4.71 32.42 11.50
N ILE A 343 -3.45 32.82 11.28
CA ILE A 343 -2.31 31.92 11.21
C ILE A 343 -2.13 31.18 12.54
N PHE A 344 -2.28 31.85 13.64
CA PHE A 344 -2.12 31.26 14.97
C PHE A 344 -3.19 30.20 15.25
N ILE A 345 -4.46 30.48 14.92
CA ILE A 345 -5.58 29.53 15.07
C ILE A 345 -5.34 28.31 14.17
N SER A 346 -4.93 28.52 12.93
CA SER A 346 -4.69 27.45 11.98
C SER A 346 -3.44 26.60 12.35
N ALA A 347 -2.37 27.25 12.80
CA ALA A 347 -1.18 26.54 13.27
C ALA A 347 -1.45 25.69 14.51
N LEU A 348 -2.22 26.22 15.47
CA LEU A 348 -2.68 25.45 16.63
C LEU A 348 -3.54 24.26 16.21
N GLY A 349 -4.49 24.46 15.30
CA GLY A 349 -5.31 23.38 14.73
C GLY A 349 -4.45 22.32 14.04
N GLY A 350 -3.48 22.76 13.24
CA GLY A 350 -2.52 21.89 12.56
C GLY A 350 -1.67 21.06 13.53
N LEU A 351 -1.14 21.71 14.59
CA LEU A 351 -0.36 21.01 15.61
C LEU A 351 -1.20 20.02 16.43
N LEU A 352 -2.44 20.37 16.76
CA LEU A 352 -3.36 19.45 17.44
C LEU A 352 -3.75 18.29 16.55
N GLY A 353 -4.00 18.53 15.24
CA GLY A 353 -4.24 17.48 14.24
C GLY A 353 -3.05 16.54 14.11
N ALA A 354 -1.83 17.09 14.07
CA ALA A 354 -0.61 16.30 14.06
C ALA A 354 -0.42 15.52 15.38
N GLY A 355 -0.72 16.11 16.52
CA GLY A 355 -0.72 15.41 17.81
C GLY A 355 -1.69 14.23 17.86
N LEU A 356 -2.91 14.41 17.33
CA LEU A 356 -3.90 13.35 17.22
C LEU A 356 -3.45 12.21 16.30
N SER A 357 -2.63 12.48 15.28
CA SER A 357 -2.15 11.45 14.37
C SER A 357 -1.24 10.39 15.03
N TYR A 358 -0.65 10.70 16.20
CA TYR A 358 0.08 9.70 16.99
C TYR A 358 -0.81 8.64 17.63
N LEU A 359 -2.12 8.90 17.74
CA LEU A 359 -3.10 7.90 18.19
C LEU A 359 -3.63 7.01 17.05
N ALA A 360 -3.35 7.42 15.80
CA ALA A 360 -3.84 6.72 14.62
C ALA A 360 -3.36 5.25 14.51
N PRO A 361 -2.08 4.90 14.77
CA PRO A 361 -1.62 3.52 14.66
C PRO A 361 -2.48 2.56 15.49
N ALA A 362 -2.71 2.87 16.76
CA ALA A 362 -3.48 2.01 17.65
C ALA A 362 -4.94 1.79 17.20
N ALA A 363 -5.55 2.81 16.57
CA ALA A 363 -6.92 2.70 16.04
C ALA A 363 -6.98 1.96 14.71
N LEU A 364 -5.96 2.11 13.85
CA LEU A 364 -5.89 1.53 12.51
C LEU A 364 -5.45 0.05 12.56
N GLU A 365 -4.58 -0.32 13.49
CA GLU A 365 -4.19 -1.72 13.73
C GLU A 365 -5.41 -2.59 14.08
N TRP A 366 -6.33 -2.05 14.88
CA TRP A 366 -7.59 -2.75 15.17
C TRP A 366 -8.46 -2.97 13.92
N ALA A 367 -8.35 -2.09 12.93
CA ALA A 367 -9.05 -2.20 11.65
C ALA A 367 -8.26 -3.00 10.59
N GLY A 368 -7.07 -3.52 10.92
CA GLY A 368 -6.20 -4.24 9.98
C GLY A 368 -5.56 -3.33 8.92
N ILE A 369 -5.48 -2.02 9.15
CA ILE A 369 -4.93 -1.05 8.21
C ILE A 369 -3.52 -0.68 8.65
N SER A 370 -2.53 -0.93 7.78
CA SER A 370 -1.15 -0.54 8.01
C SER A 370 -1.00 0.99 7.90
N PHE A 371 -0.30 1.58 8.85
CA PHE A 371 -0.01 3.01 8.89
C PHE A 371 1.47 3.27 9.20
N LEU A 372 2.11 4.07 8.37
CA LEU A 372 3.49 4.50 8.57
C LEU A 372 3.54 6.00 8.88
N ALA A 373 3.87 6.35 10.13
CA ALA A 373 4.05 7.75 10.50
C ALA A 373 5.21 8.37 9.69
N SER A 374 4.92 9.42 8.93
CA SER A 374 5.89 10.05 8.05
C SER A 374 6.06 11.53 8.38
N ALA A 375 7.31 11.97 8.47
CA ALA A 375 7.64 13.39 8.67
C ALA A 375 7.07 14.27 7.55
N ASP A 376 7.07 13.76 6.30
CA ASP A 376 6.52 14.49 5.15
C ASP A 376 5.02 14.71 5.29
N GLY A 377 4.27 13.69 5.78
CA GLY A 377 2.84 13.83 6.04
C GLY A 377 2.53 14.90 7.09
N ILE A 378 3.33 14.93 8.17
CA ILE A 378 3.19 15.94 9.23
C ILE A 378 3.50 17.35 8.69
N LEU A 379 4.59 17.50 7.94
CA LEU A 379 4.98 18.77 7.34
C LEU A 379 3.95 19.26 6.32
N LEU A 380 3.44 18.37 5.47
CA LEU A 380 2.37 18.69 4.53
C LEU A 380 1.08 19.10 5.25
N GLY A 381 0.65 18.35 6.25
CA GLY A 381 -0.56 18.66 7.02
C GLY A 381 -0.49 20.01 7.70
N ILE A 382 0.61 20.31 8.41
CA ILE A 382 0.83 21.61 9.05
C ILE A 382 0.97 22.71 8.00
N GLY A 383 1.71 22.50 6.91
CA GLY A 383 1.86 23.45 5.83
C GLY A 383 0.52 23.85 5.21
N PHE A 384 -0.31 22.87 4.87
CA PHE A 384 -1.66 23.12 4.34
C PHE A 384 -2.55 23.87 5.35
N SER A 385 -2.46 23.55 6.65
CA SER A 385 -3.23 24.25 7.68
C SER A 385 -2.87 25.74 7.75
N VAL A 386 -1.57 26.05 7.73
CA VAL A 386 -1.07 27.46 7.75
C VAL A 386 -1.49 28.19 6.48
N VAL A 387 -1.34 27.59 5.30
CA VAL A 387 -1.77 28.17 4.02
C VAL A 387 -3.27 28.47 4.05
N THR A 388 -4.08 27.55 4.54
CA THR A 388 -5.51 27.75 4.71
C THR A 388 -5.82 28.93 5.64
N GLY A 389 -5.09 29.04 6.76
CA GLY A 389 -5.20 30.16 7.69
C GLY A 389 -4.89 31.50 7.04
N VAL A 390 -3.81 31.58 6.26
CA VAL A 390 -3.43 32.79 5.53
C VAL A 390 -4.51 33.21 4.53
N ILE A 391 -4.98 32.28 3.69
CA ILE A 391 -5.99 32.54 2.67
C ILE A 391 -7.30 32.99 3.31
N SER A 392 -7.76 32.29 4.35
CA SER A 392 -9.03 32.55 5.01
C SER A 392 -9.02 33.81 5.87
N GLY A 393 -7.87 34.12 6.48
CA GLY A 393 -7.69 35.32 7.29
C GLY A 393 -7.47 36.60 6.48
N PHE A 394 -7.03 36.45 5.22
CA PHE A 394 -6.67 37.61 4.40
C PHE A 394 -7.84 38.55 4.16
N TYR A 395 -9.02 38.06 3.76
CA TYR A 395 -10.20 38.90 3.48
C TYR A 395 -10.69 39.64 4.74
N PRO A 396 -10.91 39.02 5.92
CA PRO A 396 -11.25 39.72 7.15
C PRO A 396 -10.21 40.79 7.54
N ALA A 397 -8.92 40.47 7.44
CA ALA A 397 -7.84 41.38 7.75
C ALA A 397 -7.81 42.62 6.86
N VAL A 398 -8.02 42.45 5.56
CA VAL A 398 -8.16 43.60 4.62
C VAL A 398 -9.37 44.44 4.96
N LYS A 399 -10.51 43.84 5.28
CA LYS A 399 -11.73 44.55 5.64
C LYS A 399 -11.56 45.34 6.95
N ALA A 400 -10.98 44.73 7.98
CA ALA A 400 -10.65 45.42 9.25
C ALA A 400 -9.72 46.60 9.03
N SER A 401 -8.65 46.39 8.26
CA SER A 401 -7.68 47.46 7.95
C SER A 401 -8.24 48.57 7.11
N GLY A 402 -9.33 48.35 6.36
CA GLY A 402 -10.01 49.30 5.52
C GLY A 402 -11.04 50.21 6.22
N LEU A 403 -11.46 49.91 7.47
CA LEU A 403 -12.44 50.67 8.22
C LEU A 403 -12.01 52.15 8.37
N LYS A 404 -12.96 53.06 8.19
CA LYS A 404 -12.71 54.48 8.43
C LYS A 404 -12.95 54.80 9.92
N PRO A 405 -12.11 55.62 10.59
CA PRO A 405 -12.26 55.90 12.01
C PRO A 405 -13.62 56.52 12.39
N ILE A 406 -14.15 57.38 11.55
CA ILE A 406 -15.44 58.05 11.79
C ILE A 406 -16.61 57.06 11.75
N ASP A 407 -16.61 56.17 10.77
CA ASP A 407 -17.66 55.14 10.62
C ASP A 407 -17.58 54.08 11.74
N ALA A 408 -16.37 53.77 12.18
CA ALA A 408 -16.10 52.77 13.22
C ALA A 408 -16.47 53.29 14.64
N LEU A 409 -16.31 54.59 14.91
CA LEU A 409 -16.65 55.16 16.20
C LEU A 409 -18.19 55.41 16.36
N ASN A 410 -18.91 55.56 15.25
CA ASN A 410 -20.35 55.74 15.22
C ASN A 410 -21.13 54.42 15.07
N TYR A 411 -20.43 53.31 15.11
CA TYR A 411 -21.03 51.97 15.00
C TYR A 411 -21.66 51.61 16.36
N GLU A 412 -22.98 51.47 16.42
CA GLU A 412 -23.77 50.98 17.58
C GLU A 412 -23.83 49.45 17.61
#